data_4d6ed6f9c3309655446d5d480ad68074
#
_entry.id   4d6ed6f9c3309655446d5d480ad68074
#
_cell.length_a   1.000
_cell.length_b   1.000
_cell.length_c   1.000
_cell.angle_alpha   90.00
_cell.angle_beta   90.00
_cell.angle_gamma   90.00
#
_symmetry.space_group_name_H-M   'P 1'
#
loop_
_entity.id
_entity.type
_entity.pdbx_description
1 polymer ?
#
loop_
_entity_poly.entity_id
_entity_poly.type
_entity_poly.pdbx_seq_one_letter_code
_entity_poly.pdbx_strand_id
1 'polypeptide(L)'
;MDREIPKEVRNKERNKKIIRFSAIGIVGIIGISVLISLLRTGVQKKDLVFSTVDKGTIEVSVSASGKVVPAFEEIINSPINTRIVEVYRKGGDSVDVGTPILKLDLQSTETDYKKLLDEEEMKRYKLDQAKVNSQTKLSDMAMQIKVSEMKLARMKVELRNEQYLDSLGAGTTDKVRQAELSYNTSRLELEQLKQQYANEKQIAAADLKVLELDLNMFRKGLAEMKRTLDDAQIRSPRKAILTYINNQIGAQIPQGGQVAIISDLSHFKVDGEIADTYGDRVAAGGKAIVKIGSEKLEGIVSSVTPLSKNGVISFSVQLKEDNNKRLRSGLKTDVYVMNAVKEDVLRIANASYYVGRGEYDLFVMLSLIHISEPTRLALIS
;
A
#
# COMPACT_ATOMS: atom_id res chain seq x y z
N MET A 1 128.51 -20.99 -6.43
CA MET A 1 128.37 -20.24 -5.17
C MET A 1 126.89 -20.13 -4.85
N ASP A 2 126.32 -21.16 -4.19
CA ASP A 2 124.92 -21.08 -3.70
C ASP A 2 124.94 -20.63 -2.25
N ARG A 3 124.33 -19.47 -2.02
CA ARG A 3 124.07 -18.98 -0.66
C ARG A 3 122.82 -19.60 -0.12
N GLU A 4 122.94 -20.39 0.93
CA GLU A 4 121.77 -20.90 1.66
C GLU A 4 120.97 -19.78 2.30
N ILE A 5 119.68 -19.77 2.04
CA ILE A 5 118.68 -18.81 2.65
C ILE A 5 118.49 -19.18 4.13
N PRO A 6 118.61 -18.26 5.06
CA PRO A 6 118.45 -18.53 6.49
C PRO A 6 117.04 -19.09 6.81
N LYS A 7 116.94 -20.07 7.68
CA LYS A 7 115.71 -20.79 8.09
C LYS A 7 114.60 -19.80 8.63
N GLU A 8 114.95 -18.66 9.11
CA GLU A 8 113.99 -17.66 9.62
C GLU A 8 113.16 -17.01 8.49
N VAL A 9 113.72 -16.82 7.32
CA VAL A 9 112.97 -16.19 6.20
C VAL A 9 111.93 -17.18 5.64
N ARG A 10 112.28 -18.46 5.56
CA ARG A 10 111.47 -19.56 5.08
C ARG A 10 110.25 -19.82 6.01
N ASN A 11 110.46 -19.69 7.32
CA ASN A 11 109.35 -19.81 8.31
C ASN A 11 108.39 -18.62 8.27
N LYS A 12 108.94 -17.43 7.98
CA LYS A 12 108.07 -16.19 7.91
C LYS A 12 107.18 -16.17 6.69
N GLU A 13 107.68 -16.73 5.53
CA GLU A 13 106.80 -16.87 4.38
C GLU A 13 105.79 -18.02 4.50
N ARG A 14 106.15 -19.14 5.18
CA ARG A 14 105.26 -20.22 5.45
C ARG A 14 104.15 -19.84 6.41
N ASN A 15 104.46 -19.06 7.43
CA ASN A 15 103.50 -18.55 8.35
C ASN A 15 102.59 -17.50 7.67
N LYS A 16 103.09 -16.64 6.79
CA LYS A 16 102.21 -15.72 6.02
C LYS A 16 101.23 -16.44 5.07
N LYS A 17 101.70 -17.58 4.43
CA LYS A 17 100.79 -18.44 3.62
C LYS A 17 99.74 -19.14 4.49
N ILE A 18 100.10 -19.68 5.68
CA ILE A 18 99.17 -20.32 6.57
C ILE A 18 98.17 -19.29 7.10
N ILE A 19 98.58 -18.10 7.49
CA ILE A 19 97.67 -17.00 7.96
C ILE A 19 96.75 -16.60 6.82
N ARG A 20 97.18 -16.53 5.56
CA ARG A 20 96.32 -16.18 4.42
C ARG A 20 95.28 -17.28 4.14
N PHE A 21 95.69 -18.56 4.17
CA PHE A 21 94.78 -19.65 3.97
C PHE A 21 93.80 -19.85 5.13
N SER A 22 94.22 -19.61 6.37
CA SER A 22 93.29 -19.60 7.54
C SER A 22 92.31 -18.44 7.50
N ALA A 23 92.76 -17.24 7.03
CA ALA A 23 91.86 -16.10 6.85
C ALA A 23 90.79 -16.35 5.77
N ILE A 24 91.20 -16.94 4.65
CA ILE A 24 90.26 -17.35 3.55
C ILE A 24 89.28 -18.39 4.08
N GLY A 25 89.79 -19.38 4.86
CA GLY A 25 88.95 -20.43 5.47
C GLY A 25 87.88 -19.84 6.44
N ILE A 26 88.30 -18.90 7.27
CA ILE A 26 87.39 -18.19 8.24
C ILE A 26 86.34 -17.39 7.46
N VAL A 27 86.72 -16.62 6.43
CA VAL A 27 85.78 -15.84 5.57
C VAL A 27 84.79 -16.79 4.87
N GLY A 28 85.24 -17.96 4.41
CA GLY A 28 84.41 -19.00 3.81
C GLY A 28 83.41 -19.58 4.79
N ILE A 29 83.80 -19.87 6.03
CA ILE A 29 82.91 -20.35 7.11
C ILE A 29 81.87 -19.26 7.50
N ILE A 30 82.33 -18.01 7.60
CA ILE A 30 81.41 -16.90 7.86
C ILE A 30 80.41 -16.73 6.72
N GLY A 31 80.90 -16.82 5.45
CA GLY A 31 80.01 -16.72 4.27
C GLY A 31 78.95 -17.83 4.25
N ILE A 32 79.35 -19.08 4.55
CA ILE A 32 78.46 -20.24 4.60
C ILE A 32 77.49 -20.07 5.79
N SER A 33 77.93 -19.59 6.95
CA SER A 33 77.07 -19.35 8.10
C SER A 33 76.02 -18.23 7.84
N VAL A 34 76.43 -17.18 7.16
CA VAL A 34 75.50 -16.11 6.70
C VAL A 34 74.50 -16.67 5.68
N LEU A 35 74.99 -17.49 4.71
CA LEU A 35 74.08 -18.09 3.74
C LEU A 35 73.07 -19.04 4.38
N ILE A 36 73.51 -19.89 5.32
CA ILE A 36 72.56 -20.73 6.10
C ILE A 36 71.62 -19.91 6.95
N SER A 37 72.06 -18.78 7.51
CA SER A 37 71.21 -17.88 8.27
C SER A 37 70.16 -17.19 7.38
N LEU A 38 70.50 -16.79 6.15
CA LEU A 38 69.61 -16.21 5.15
C LEU A 38 68.61 -17.24 4.60
N LEU A 39 68.99 -18.50 4.51
CA LEU A 39 68.12 -19.60 4.05
C LEU A 39 67.19 -20.15 5.15
N ARG A 40 67.40 -19.81 6.42
CA ARG A 40 66.49 -20.15 7.51
C ARG A 40 65.29 -19.20 7.53
N THR A 41 64.39 -19.30 6.57
CA THR A 41 63.04 -18.72 6.64
C THR A 41 62.18 -19.57 7.59
N GLY A 42 62.43 -19.47 8.88
CA GLY A 42 61.56 -20.07 9.90
C GLY A 42 60.35 -19.20 10.15
N VAL A 43 59.15 -19.66 9.78
CA VAL A 43 57.90 -19.03 10.18
C VAL A 43 57.82 -19.03 11.70
N GLN A 44 57.81 -17.85 12.33
CA GLN A 44 57.72 -17.74 13.79
C GLN A 44 56.24 -17.90 14.19
N LYS A 45 55.97 -18.62 15.26
CA LYS A 45 54.63 -18.87 15.81
C LYS A 45 53.85 -17.59 16.06
N LYS A 46 54.52 -16.48 16.34
CA LYS A 46 53.88 -15.16 16.53
C LYS A 46 53.34 -14.52 15.27
N ASP A 47 53.84 -14.99 14.09
CA ASP A 47 53.39 -14.48 12.80
C ASP A 47 52.22 -15.30 12.22
N LEU A 48 51.82 -16.37 12.91
CA LEU A 48 50.70 -17.21 12.55
C LEU A 48 49.45 -16.81 13.31
N VAL A 49 48.34 -16.59 12.59
CA VAL A 49 47.03 -16.36 13.13
C VAL A 49 46.34 -17.70 13.34
N PHE A 50 46.08 -18.06 14.58
CA PHE A 50 45.37 -19.30 14.92
C PHE A 50 43.90 -19.03 15.13
N SER A 51 43.05 -19.93 14.63
CA SER A 51 41.62 -19.95 14.90
C SER A 51 41.19 -21.37 15.23
N THR A 52 40.32 -21.53 16.17
CA THR A 52 39.71 -22.85 16.48
C THR A 52 38.57 -23.09 15.48
N VAL A 53 38.53 -24.30 14.96
CA VAL A 53 37.38 -24.76 14.15
C VAL A 53 36.36 -25.31 15.13
N ASP A 54 35.17 -24.74 15.13
CA ASP A 54 34.01 -25.23 15.87
C ASP A 54 32.87 -25.60 14.93
N LYS A 55 31.91 -26.39 15.40
CA LYS A 55 30.66 -26.63 14.72
C LYS A 55 29.63 -25.64 15.23
N GLY A 56 28.92 -25.02 14.32
CA GLY A 56 27.90 -24.05 14.69
C GLY A 56 27.00 -23.69 13.53
N THR A 57 26.05 -22.83 13.82
CA THR A 57 25.11 -22.30 12.85
C THR A 57 25.68 -21.05 12.18
N ILE A 58 25.59 -20.99 10.85
CA ILE A 58 25.88 -19.79 10.08
C ILE A 58 24.57 -19.25 9.54
N GLU A 59 24.28 -18.01 9.88
CA GLU A 59 23.13 -17.27 9.36
C GLU A 59 23.57 -16.43 8.17
N VAL A 60 22.99 -16.73 7.03
CA VAL A 60 23.22 -15.94 5.81
C VAL A 60 22.17 -14.86 5.74
N SER A 61 22.59 -13.62 5.83
CA SER A 61 21.71 -12.46 5.75
C SER A 61 22.05 -11.54 4.59
N VAL A 62 21.04 -10.85 4.08
CA VAL A 62 21.22 -9.78 3.12
C VAL A 62 20.97 -8.46 3.82
N SER A 63 21.91 -7.51 3.67
CA SER A 63 21.77 -6.18 4.25
C SER A 63 20.93 -5.27 3.34
N ALA A 64 20.03 -4.54 3.95
CA ALA A 64 19.16 -3.57 3.30
C ALA A 64 19.16 -2.26 4.10
N SER A 65 18.89 -1.15 3.44
CA SER A 65 18.61 0.13 4.11
C SER A 65 17.17 0.16 4.58
N GLY A 66 16.92 0.57 5.81
CA GLY A 66 15.59 0.68 6.39
C GLY A 66 15.30 2.06 6.93
N LYS A 67 14.01 2.38 7.02
CA LYS A 67 13.48 3.58 7.66
C LYS A 67 12.36 3.17 8.62
N VAL A 68 12.46 3.59 9.86
CA VAL A 68 11.39 3.40 10.84
C VAL A 68 10.21 4.30 10.47
N VAL A 69 9.03 3.72 10.37
CA VAL A 69 7.79 4.44 10.10
C VAL A 69 6.73 4.03 11.14
N PRO A 70 5.75 4.88 11.42
CA PRO A 70 4.62 4.49 12.26
C PRO A 70 3.92 3.26 11.68
N ALA A 71 3.39 2.40 12.54
CA ALA A 71 2.59 1.26 12.10
C ALA A 71 1.35 1.71 11.31
N PHE A 72 0.82 2.87 11.70
CA PHE A 72 -0.30 3.50 11.04
C PHE A 72 -0.03 4.99 10.79
N GLU A 73 -0.34 5.45 9.58
CA GLU A 73 -0.30 6.84 9.17
C GLU A 73 -1.48 7.12 8.24
N GLU A 74 -2.23 8.19 8.50
CA GLU A 74 -3.37 8.61 7.72
C GLU A 74 -3.23 10.08 7.31
N ILE A 75 -3.36 10.31 6.01
CA ILE A 75 -3.32 11.64 5.42
C ILE A 75 -4.74 12.18 5.38
N ILE A 76 -4.99 13.31 6.03
CA ILE A 76 -6.25 14.02 6.00
C ILE A 76 -6.17 15.08 4.91
N ASN A 77 -7.03 14.93 3.89
CA ASN A 77 -7.09 15.82 2.74
C ASN A 77 -8.36 16.68 2.80
N SER A 78 -8.31 17.86 2.18
CA SER A 78 -9.49 18.68 2.00
C SER A 78 -10.43 18.10 0.94
N PRO A 79 -11.73 17.88 1.22
CA PRO A 79 -12.67 17.38 0.22
C PRO A 79 -13.14 18.47 -0.77
N ILE A 80 -12.80 19.73 -0.50
CA ILE A 80 -13.25 20.89 -1.29
C ILE A 80 -12.11 21.88 -1.52
N ASN A 81 -12.26 22.75 -2.52
CA ASN A 81 -11.41 23.93 -2.69
C ASN A 81 -11.80 24.98 -1.64
N THR A 82 -10.87 25.35 -0.77
CA THR A 82 -11.16 26.25 0.35
C THR A 82 -9.88 26.91 0.88
N ARG A 83 -10.02 27.68 1.97
CA ARG A 83 -8.89 28.26 2.71
C ARG A 83 -8.99 27.93 4.20
N ILE A 84 -7.83 27.93 4.87
CA ILE A 84 -7.75 27.74 6.32
C ILE A 84 -8.21 29.02 7.00
N VAL A 85 -9.18 28.92 7.89
CA VAL A 85 -9.67 30.03 8.73
C VAL A 85 -9.01 30.01 10.09
N GLU A 86 -8.87 28.85 10.71
CA GLU A 86 -8.39 28.69 12.07
C GLU A 86 -7.73 27.33 12.26
N VAL A 87 -6.67 27.29 13.08
CA VAL A 87 -5.94 26.06 13.42
C VAL A 87 -6.03 25.83 14.92
N TYR A 88 -6.64 24.73 15.32
CA TYR A 88 -6.91 24.41 16.74
C TYR A 88 -5.81 23.59 17.39
N ARG A 89 -5.01 22.87 16.61
CA ARG A 89 -3.98 21.92 17.07
C ARG A 89 -2.66 22.19 16.39
N LYS A 90 -1.57 21.69 17.00
CA LYS A 90 -0.21 21.80 16.48
C LYS A 90 0.38 20.42 16.21
N GLY A 91 1.41 20.37 15.36
CA GLY A 91 2.18 19.14 15.20
C GLY A 91 2.78 18.68 16.53
N GLY A 92 2.62 17.40 16.85
CA GLY A 92 2.97 16.77 18.13
C GLY A 92 1.82 16.61 19.13
N ASP A 93 0.67 17.27 18.90
CA ASP A 93 -0.48 17.13 19.78
C ASP A 93 -1.13 15.74 19.64
N SER A 94 -1.56 15.18 20.78
CA SER A 94 -2.43 14.00 20.79
C SER A 94 -3.87 14.41 20.50
N VAL A 95 -4.51 13.68 19.61
CA VAL A 95 -5.91 13.91 19.21
C VAL A 95 -6.71 12.62 19.40
N ASP A 96 -7.93 12.77 19.91
CA ASP A 96 -8.92 11.70 20.03
C ASP A 96 -9.93 11.76 18.88
N VAL A 97 -10.73 10.71 18.74
CA VAL A 97 -11.80 10.63 17.74
C VAL A 97 -12.72 11.87 17.81
N GLY A 98 -12.94 12.51 16.68
CA GLY A 98 -13.80 13.69 16.57
C GLY A 98 -13.17 15.01 17.02
N THR A 99 -11.92 15.00 17.54
CA THR A 99 -11.21 16.22 17.93
C THR A 99 -11.03 17.14 16.72
N PRO A 100 -11.48 18.42 16.76
CA PRO A 100 -11.27 19.35 15.66
C PRO A 100 -9.78 19.69 15.53
N ILE A 101 -9.25 19.61 14.31
CA ILE A 101 -7.86 19.88 13.99
C ILE A 101 -7.71 21.31 13.49
N LEU A 102 -8.49 21.69 12.48
CA LEU A 102 -8.53 23.03 11.92
C LEU A 102 -9.91 23.33 11.33
N LYS A 103 -10.17 24.60 11.06
CA LYS A 103 -11.41 25.10 10.47
C LYS A 103 -11.13 25.61 9.05
N LEU A 104 -11.91 25.11 8.13
CA LEU A 104 -11.93 25.56 6.74
C LEU A 104 -13.05 26.60 6.52
N ASP A 105 -12.91 27.43 5.50
CA ASP A 105 -13.93 28.35 5.06
C ASP A 105 -15.01 27.58 4.27
N LEU A 106 -16.15 27.37 4.89
CA LEU A 106 -17.26 26.60 4.31
C LEU A 106 -18.40 27.46 3.79
N GLN A 107 -18.30 28.81 3.90
CA GLN A 107 -19.41 29.72 3.63
C GLN A 107 -19.98 29.56 2.20
N SER A 108 -19.14 29.43 1.20
CA SER A 108 -19.60 29.20 -0.18
C SER A 108 -20.30 27.85 -0.32
N THR A 109 -19.71 26.79 0.22
CA THR A 109 -20.24 25.42 0.12
C THR A 109 -21.56 25.28 0.89
N GLU A 110 -21.68 25.93 2.06
CA GLU A 110 -22.95 26.00 2.83
C GLU A 110 -24.04 26.74 2.07
N THR A 111 -23.69 27.82 1.39
CA THR A 111 -24.64 28.57 0.55
C THR A 111 -25.12 27.71 -0.62
N ASP A 112 -24.23 27.00 -1.27
CA ASP A 112 -24.59 26.11 -2.39
C ASP A 112 -25.46 24.93 -1.91
N TYR A 113 -25.15 24.37 -0.73
CA TYR A 113 -25.99 23.33 -0.12
C TYR A 113 -27.42 23.85 0.17
N LYS A 114 -27.59 25.10 0.67
CA LYS A 114 -28.90 25.72 0.89
C LYS A 114 -29.67 25.88 -0.43
N LYS A 115 -29.01 26.33 -1.50
CA LYS A 115 -29.66 26.43 -2.84
C LYS A 115 -30.16 25.06 -3.32
N LEU A 116 -29.38 24.01 -3.10
CA LEU A 116 -29.78 22.63 -3.44
C LEU A 116 -30.97 22.16 -2.59
N LEU A 117 -31.06 22.55 -1.33
CA LEU A 117 -32.27 22.27 -0.52
C LEU A 117 -33.53 22.93 -1.08
N ASP A 118 -33.42 24.19 -1.49
CA ASP A 118 -34.55 24.92 -2.12
C ASP A 118 -34.96 24.26 -3.44
N GLU A 119 -33.98 23.77 -4.23
CA GLU A 119 -34.23 23.04 -5.48
C GLU A 119 -34.89 21.67 -5.22
N GLU A 120 -34.49 20.95 -4.20
CA GLU A 120 -35.18 19.69 -3.77
C GLU A 120 -36.63 19.95 -3.45
N GLU A 121 -36.92 21.03 -2.72
CA GLU A 121 -38.27 21.42 -2.35
C GLU A 121 -39.11 21.78 -3.59
N MET A 122 -38.53 22.51 -4.55
CA MET A 122 -39.20 22.78 -5.83
C MET A 122 -39.52 21.50 -6.62
N LYS A 123 -38.59 20.54 -6.69
CA LYS A 123 -38.84 19.25 -7.34
C LYS A 123 -39.94 18.45 -6.66
N ARG A 124 -39.99 18.48 -5.34
CA ARG A 124 -41.08 17.86 -4.55
C ARG A 124 -42.43 18.45 -4.90
N TYR A 125 -42.55 19.79 -4.91
CA TYR A 125 -43.79 20.44 -5.28
C TYR A 125 -44.21 20.17 -6.73
N LYS A 126 -43.26 20.09 -7.68
CA LYS A 126 -43.54 19.67 -9.07
C LYS A 126 -44.13 18.25 -9.14
N LEU A 127 -43.59 17.32 -8.37
CA LEU A 127 -44.12 15.95 -8.29
C LEU A 127 -45.54 15.97 -7.70
N ASP A 128 -45.80 16.70 -6.62
CA ASP A 128 -47.11 16.77 -6.00
C ASP A 128 -48.13 17.47 -6.93
N GLN A 129 -47.74 18.51 -7.64
CA GLN A 129 -48.60 19.16 -8.65
C GLN A 129 -48.95 18.18 -9.79
N ALA A 130 -47.95 17.41 -10.29
CA ALA A 130 -48.22 16.41 -11.31
C ALA A 130 -49.17 15.31 -10.84
N LYS A 131 -49.07 14.87 -9.57
CA LYS A 131 -49.99 13.90 -8.96
C LYS A 131 -51.43 14.43 -8.94
N VAL A 132 -51.61 15.65 -8.47
CA VAL A 132 -52.92 16.29 -8.42
C VAL A 132 -53.52 16.44 -9.81
N ASN A 133 -52.75 16.98 -10.77
CA ASN A 133 -53.19 17.13 -12.16
C ASN A 133 -53.59 15.79 -12.81
N SER A 134 -52.78 14.76 -12.64
CA SER A 134 -53.11 13.43 -13.13
C SER A 134 -54.34 12.83 -12.50
N GLN A 135 -54.52 12.97 -11.18
CA GLN A 135 -55.69 12.48 -10.46
C GLN A 135 -56.98 13.21 -10.92
N THR A 136 -56.90 14.54 -11.11
CA THR A 136 -58.04 15.33 -11.61
C THR A 136 -58.41 14.85 -13.01
N LYS A 137 -57.46 14.73 -13.93
CA LYS A 137 -57.72 14.27 -15.30
C LYS A 137 -58.33 12.87 -15.34
N LEU A 138 -57.83 11.94 -14.56
CA LEU A 138 -58.38 10.57 -14.46
C LEU A 138 -59.80 10.58 -13.85
N SER A 139 -60.06 11.44 -12.86
CA SER A 139 -61.40 11.62 -12.28
C SER A 139 -62.40 12.15 -13.28
N ASP A 140 -62.02 13.15 -14.09
CA ASP A 140 -62.88 13.70 -15.15
C ASP A 140 -63.20 12.65 -16.23
N MET A 141 -62.22 11.86 -16.64
CA MET A 141 -62.43 10.77 -17.59
C MET A 141 -63.32 9.64 -16.99
N ALA A 142 -63.14 9.30 -15.70
CA ALA A 142 -64.00 8.37 -15.02
C ALA A 142 -65.46 8.84 -14.97
N MET A 143 -65.69 10.14 -14.77
CA MET A 143 -67.02 10.77 -14.81
C MET A 143 -67.64 10.67 -16.21
N GLN A 144 -66.83 10.97 -17.28
CA GLN A 144 -67.28 10.81 -18.69
C GLN A 144 -67.67 9.38 -19.01
N ILE A 145 -66.90 8.38 -18.53
CA ILE A 145 -67.21 6.96 -18.69
C ILE A 145 -68.58 6.65 -18.05
N LYS A 146 -68.84 7.13 -16.82
CA LYS A 146 -70.11 6.93 -16.11
C LYS A 146 -71.28 7.53 -16.84
N VAL A 147 -71.14 8.73 -17.41
CA VAL A 147 -72.16 9.39 -18.21
C VAL A 147 -72.41 8.55 -19.51
N SER A 148 -71.36 8.06 -20.16
CA SER A 148 -71.47 7.25 -21.36
C SER A 148 -72.11 5.87 -21.07
N GLU A 149 -71.84 5.26 -19.90
CA GLU A 149 -72.53 4.04 -19.42
C GLU A 149 -74.02 4.24 -19.23
N MET A 150 -74.46 5.38 -18.67
CA MET A 150 -75.86 5.73 -18.53
C MET A 150 -76.53 5.91 -19.92
N LYS A 151 -75.83 6.60 -20.89
CA LYS A 151 -76.30 6.73 -22.26
C LYS A 151 -76.49 5.36 -22.92
N LEU A 152 -75.51 4.44 -22.80
CA LEU A 152 -75.59 3.10 -23.37
C LEU A 152 -76.74 2.30 -22.72
N ALA A 153 -76.96 2.40 -21.40
CA ALA A 153 -78.08 1.75 -20.73
C ALA A 153 -79.43 2.21 -21.29
N ARG A 154 -79.58 3.52 -21.56
CA ARG A 154 -80.79 4.10 -22.22
C ARG A 154 -80.98 3.52 -23.63
N MET A 155 -79.93 3.49 -24.49
CA MET A 155 -79.99 2.96 -25.85
C MET A 155 -80.33 1.48 -25.82
N LYS A 156 -79.86 0.71 -24.84
CA LYS A 156 -80.19 -0.72 -24.65
C LYS A 156 -81.71 -0.93 -24.39
N VAL A 157 -82.30 -0.06 -23.57
CA VAL A 157 -83.75 -0.08 -23.27
C VAL A 157 -84.57 0.25 -24.52
N GLU A 158 -84.15 1.30 -25.26
CA GLU A 158 -84.73 1.74 -26.49
C GLU A 158 -84.71 0.62 -27.54
N LEU A 159 -83.58 -0.01 -27.78
CA LEU A 159 -83.47 -1.16 -28.69
C LEU A 159 -84.44 -2.30 -28.29
N ARG A 160 -84.51 -2.63 -27.01
CA ARG A 160 -85.40 -3.66 -26.51
C ARG A 160 -86.87 -3.31 -26.78
N ASN A 161 -87.24 -2.04 -26.56
CA ASN A 161 -88.61 -1.57 -26.80
C ASN A 161 -88.98 -1.65 -28.30
N GLU A 162 -88.10 -1.24 -29.23
CA GLU A 162 -88.35 -1.34 -30.66
C GLU A 162 -88.44 -2.78 -31.12
N GLN A 163 -87.60 -3.68 -30.60
CA GLN A 163 -87.72 -5.15 -30.87
C GLN A 163 -89.04 -5.74 -30.37
N TYR A 164 -89.50 -5.28 -29.21
CA TYR A 164 -90.83 -5.75 -28.67
C TYR A 164 -91.98 -5.24 -29.54
N LEU A 165 -91.96 -3.92 -29.95
CA LEU A 165 -93.01 -3.40 -30.87
C LEU A 165 -93.04 -4.08 -32.23
N ASP A 166 -91.85 -4.38 -32.79
CA ASP A 166 -91.77 -5.09 -34.05
C ASP A 166 -92.36 -6.53 -33.94
N SER A 167 -92.08 -7.22 -32.81
CA SER A 167 -92.58 -8.53 -32.52
C SER A 167 -94.14 -8.62 -32.41
N LEU A 168 -94.76 -7.49 -32.06
CA LEU A 168 -96.18 -7.28 -31.99
C LEU A 168 -96.83 -6.81 -33.31
N GLY A 169 -96.02 -6.58 -34.38
CA GLY A 169 -96.47 -6.05 -35.65
C GLY A 169 -96.76 -4.52 -35.61
N ALA A 170 -96.49 -3.88 -34.50
CA ALA A 170 -96.68 -2.41 -34.27
C ALA A 170 -95.47 -1.58 -34.56
N GLY A 171 -94.30 -2.19 -34.83
CA GLY A 171 -92.99 -1.59 -35.18
C GLY A 171 -92.63 -1.80 -36.62
N THR A 172 -91.46 -1.32 -37.03
CA THR A 172 -90.84 -1.55 -38.33
C THR A 172 -89.40 -2.05 -38.16
N THR A 173 -89.00 -3.00 -39.01
CA THR A 173 -87.64 -3.59 -38.96
C THR A 173 -86.55 -2.51 -39.15
N ASP A 174 -86.86 -1.41 -39.86
CA ASP A 174 -85.94 -0.28 -40.05
C ASP A 174 -85.69 0.46 -38.71
N LYS A 175 -86.69 0.67 -37.90
CA LYS A 175 -86.53 1.28 -36.56
C LYS A 175 -85.66 0.40 -35.62
N VAL A 176 -85.88 -0.92 -35.65
CA VAL A 176 -85.08 -1.86 -34.90
C VAL A 176 -83.61 -1.76 -35.34
N ARG A 177 -83.36 -1.76 -36.65
CA ARG A 177 -82.03 -1.61 -37.22
C ARG A 177 -81.36 -0.28 -36.84
N GLN A 178 -82.09 0.82 -36.82
CA GLN A 178 -81.60 2.12 -36.40
C GLN A 178 -81.26 2.18 -34.91
N ALA A 179 -82.10 1.55 -34.06
CA ALA A 179 -81.85 1.48 -32.63
C ALA A 179 -80.62 0.55 -32.34
N GLU A 180 -80.50 -0.54 -33.07
CA GLU A 180 -79.34 -1.44 -33.02
C GLU A 180 -78.02 -0.75 -33.40
N LEU A 181 -78.01 0.03 -34.48
CA LEU A 181 -76.87 0.83 -34.91
C LEU A 181 -76.51 1.85 -33.82
N SER A 182 -77.49 2.59 -33.25
CA SER A 182 -77.27 3.55 -32.18
C SER A 182 -76.72 2.94 -30.94
N TYR A 183 -77.23 1.75 -30.52
CA TYR A 183 -76.68 0.97 -29.40
C TYR A 183 -75.28 0.53 -29.65
N ASN A 184 -74.99 -0.07 -30.84
CA ASN A 184 -73.62 -0.54 -31.16
C ASN A 184 -72.61 0.60 -31.26
N THR A 185 -72.98 1.76 -31.87
CA THR A 185 -72.15 2.93 -31.88
C THR A 185 -71.81 3.44 -30.50
N SER A 186 -72.82 3.59 -29.58
CA SER A 186 -72.63 4.03 -28.23
C SER A 186 -71.82 3.04 -27.40
N ARG A 187 -71.88 1.74 -27.70
CA ARG A 187 -71.05 0.70 -27.10
C ARG A 187 -69.59 0.87 -27.48
N LEU A 188 -69.32 1.09 -28.78
CA LEU A 188 -67.93 1.31 -29.28
C LEU A 188 -67.36 2.62 -28.74
N GLU A 189 -68.17 3.69 -28.65
CA GLU A 189 -67.73 4.99 -28.05
C GLU A 189 -67.33 4.79 -26.59
N LEU A 190 -68.11 4.02 -25.81
CA LEU A 190 -67.79 3.70 -24.42
C LEU A 190 -66.51 2.85 -24.29
N GLU A 191 -66.35 1.87 -25.18
CA GLU A 191 -65.17 1.00 -25.18
C GLU A 191 -63.90 1.83 -25.52
N GLN A 192 -63.99 2.72 -26.53
CA GLN A 192 -62.90 3.65 -26.85
C GLN A 192 -62.56 4.57 -25.65
N LEU A 193 -63.56 5.11 -24.97
CA LEU A 193 -63.32 5.94 -23.80
C LEU A 193 -62.67 5.18 -22.64
N LYS A 194 -63.08 3.92 -22.39
CA LYS A 194 -62.43 3.05 -21.40
C LYS A 194 -60.97 2.75 -21.76
N GLN A 195 -60.70 2.53 -23.05
CA GLN A 195 -59.34 2.31 -23.51
C GLN A 195 -58.47 3.57 -23.34
N GLN A 196 -59.01 4.76 -23.69
CA GLN A 196 -58.34 6.04 -23.47
C GLN A 196 -58.01 6.26 -21.96
N TYR A 197 -58.96 5.96 -21.08
CA TYR A 197 -58.74 6.04 -19.61
C TYR A 197 -57.60 5.08 -19.15
N ALA A 198 -57.62 3.84 -19.64
CA ALA A 198 -56.58 2.87 -19.29
C ALA A 198 -55.20 3.33 -19.77
N ASN A 199 -55.11 3.84 -21.00
CA ASN A 199 -53.86 4.38 -21.55
C ASN A 199 -53.34 5.60 -20.78
N GLU A 200 -54.25 6.54 -20.49
CA GLU A 200 -53.91 7.75 -19.72
C GLU A 200 -53.44 7.39 -18.31
N LYS A 201 -54.06 6.40 -17.66
CA LYS A 201 -53.61 5.89 -16.34
C LYS A 201 -52.18 5.31 -16.41
N GLN A 202 -51.84 4.60 -17.49
CA GLN A 202 -50.48 4.07 -17.65
C GLN A 202 -49.47 5.19 -17.91
N ILE A 203 -49.82 6.17 -18.78
CA ILE A 203 -48.96 7.34 -19.07
C ILE A 203 -48.70 8.13 -17.79
N ALA A 204 -49.79 8.44 -17.06
CA ALA A 204 -49.65 9.19 -15.81
C ALA A 204 -48.80 8.47 -14.77
N ALA A 205 -48.94 7.15 -14.65
CA ALA A 205 -48.12 6.34 -13.74
C ALA A 205 -46.62 6.36 -14.16
N ALA A 206 -46.34 6.31 -15.47
CA ALA A 206 -44.98 6.38 -15.98
C ALA A 206 -44.37 7.76 -15.76
N ASP A 207 -45.11 8.86 -16.04
CA ASP A 207 -44.64 10.22 -15.84
C ASP A 207 -44.36 10.53 -14.36
N LEU A 208 -45.26 10.10 -13.47
CA LEU A 208 -45.06 10.24 -12.02
C LEU A 208 -43.82 9.45 -11.57
N LYS A 209 -43.61 8.26 -12.14
CA LYS A 209 -42.43 7.44 -11.80
C LYS A 209 -41.12 8.12 -12.23
N VAL A 210 -41.11 8.75 -13.40
CA VAL A 210 -39.95 9.52 -13.91
C VAL A 210 -39.64 10.69 -12.94
N LEU A 211 -40.66 11.47 -12.54
CA LEU A 211 -40.46 12.57 -11.58
C LEU A 211 -40.02 12.10 -10.20
N GLU A 212 -40.54 10.97 -9.73
CA GLU A 212 -40.10 10.34 -8.47
C GLU A 212 -38.63 9.91 -8.52
N LEU A 213 -38.22 9.31 -9.63
CA LEU A 213 -36.82 8.91 -9.85
C LEU A 213 -35.89 10.14 -9.94
N ASP A 214 -36.31 11.18 -10.62
CA ASP A 214 -35.55 12.44 -10.69
C ASP A 214 -35.36 13.05 -9.30
N LEU A 215 -36.43 13.13 -8.50
CA LEU A 215 -36.33 13.61 -7.12
C LEU A 215 -35.41 12.71 -6.26
N ASN A 216 -35.48 11.39 -6.41
CA ASN A 216 -34.61 10.47 -5.69
C ASN A 216 -33.14 10.59 -6.10
N MET A 217 -32.84 10.78 -7.39
CA MET A 217 -31.48 11.05 -7.84
C MET A 217 -30.94 12.36 -7.26
N PHE A 218 -31.78 13.41 -7.27
CA PHE A 218 -31.42 14.69 -6.68
C PHE A 218 -31.13 14.60 -5.18
N ARG A 219 -31.96 13.87 -4.43
CA ARG A 219 -31.75 13.62 -2.99
C ARG A 219 -30.45 12.88 -2.69
N LYS A 220 -30.05 11.95 -3.55
CA LYS A 220 -28.74 11.29 -3.42
C LYS A 220 -27.59 12.27 -3.63
N GLY A 221 -27.67 13.14 -4.61
CA GLY A 221 -26.70 14.21 -4.82
C GLY A 221 -26.64 15.19 -3.65
N LEU A 222 -27.79 15.55 -3.08
CA LEU A 222 -27.87 16.40 -1.90
C LEU A 222 -27.23 15.74 -0.66
N ALA A 223 -27.45 14.44 -0.47
CA ALA A 223 -26.84 13.67 0.62
C ALA A 223 -25.30 13.60 0.48
N GLU A 224 -24.79 13.45 -0.76
CA GLU A 224 -23.37 13.48 -1.02
C GLU A 224 -22.74 14.86 -0.75
N MET A 225 -23.44 15.94 -1.15
CA MET A 225 -23.00 17.30 -0.84
C MET A 225 -22.97 17.58 0.66
N LYS A 226 -23.97 17.07 1.41
CA LYS A 226 -23.99 17.16 2.87
C LYS A 226 -22.81 16.43 3.49
N ARG A 227 -22.53 15.20 3.01
CA ARG A 227 -21.36 14.43 3.48
C ARG A 227 -20.07 15.18 3.22
N THR A 228 -19.90 15.75 2.01
CA THR A 228 -18.73 16.55 1.67
C THR A 228 -18.57 17.75 2.61
N LEU A 229 -19.67 18.40 2.97
CA LEU A 229 -19.68 19.51 3.94
C LEU A 229 -19.28 19.05 5.35
N ASP A 230 -19.79 17.88 5.79
CA ASP A 230 -19.46 17.30 7.09
C ASP A 230 -17.97 16.87 7.13
N ASP A 231 -17.45 16.25 6.07
CA ASP A 231 -16.05 15.84 5.91
C ASP A 231 -15.11 17.07 5.83
N ALA A 232 -15.59 18.21 5.38
CA ALA A 232 -14.83 19.46 5.35
C ALA A 232 -14.65 20.09 6.75
N GLN A 233 -15.33 19.60 7.77
CA GLN A 233 -15.02 19.87 9.17
C GLN A 233 -13.86 18.96 9.60
N ILE A 234 -12.63 19.40 9.38
CA ILE A 234 -11.43 18.58 9.59
C ILE A 234 -11.31 18.14 11.04
N ARG A 235 -11.64 16.90 11.30
CA ARG A 235 -11.59 16.24 12.62
C ARG A 235 -10.76 14.96 12.55
N SER A 236 -10.20 14.55 13.69
CA SER A 236 -9.47 13.29 13.75
C SER A 236 -10.43 12.10 13.67
N PRO A 237 -10.25 11.16 12.72
CA PRO A 237 -11.09 9.95 12.62
C PRO A 237 -10.78 8.92 13.71
N ARG A 238 -9.63 9.03 14.37
CA ARG A 238 -9.18 8.10 15.41
C ARG A 238 -8.27 8.76 16.42
N LYS A 239 -7.94 8.04 17.49
CA LYS A 239 -6.94 8.45 18.46
C LYS A 239 -5.54 8.28 17.82
N ALA A 240 -4.77 9.38 17.75
CA ALA A 240 -3.45 9.41 17.12
C ALA A 240 -2.67 10.64 17.58
N ILE A 241 -1.45 10.79 17.04
CA ILE A 241 -0.64 12.00 17.20
C ILE A 241 -0.61 12.73 15.86
N LEU A 242 -0.82 14.03 15.89
CA LEU A 242 -0.76 14.90 14.72
C LEU A 242 0.71 15.10 14.32
N THR A 243 1.16 14.44 13.26
CA THR A 243 2.57 14.51 12.82
C THR A 243 2.83 15.65 11.84
N TYR A 244 1.82 16.07 11.11
CA TYR A 244 1.86 17.21 10.22
C TYR A 244 0.55 17.98 10.24
N ILE A 245 0.60 19.30 10.11
CA ILE A 245 -0.55 20.17 9.91
C ILE A 245 -0.12 21.39 9.07
N ASN A 246 -0.96 21.74 8.10
CA ASN A 246 -0.83 23.00 7.42
C ASN A 246 -1.35 24.13 8.34
N ASN A 247 -0.44 24.90 8.89
CA ASN A 247 -0.73 25.95 9.89
C ASN A 247 -0.83 27.36 9.29
N GLN A 248 -0.79 27.50 7.97
CA GLN A 248 -0.83 28.79 7.29
C GLN A 248 -2.28 29.27 7.17
N ILE A 249 -2.73 30.14 8.11
CA ILE A 249 -4.04 30.77 8.05
C ILE A 249 -4.16 31.62 6.78
N GLY A 250 -5.28 31.48 6.06
CA GLY A 250 -5.53 32.11 4.76
C GLY A 250 -4.97 31.38 3.55
N ALA A 251 -4.18 30.33 3.74
CA ALA A 251 -3.69 29.51 2.63
C ALA A 251 -4.84 28.83 1.90
N GLN A 252 -4.82 28.89 0.57
CA GLN A 252 -5.76 28.15 -0.28
C GLN A 252 -5.34 26.69 -0.36
N ILE A 253 -6.29 25.81 -0.19
CA ILE A 253 -6.13 24.37 -0.27
C ILE A 253 -7.02 23.86 -1.40
N PRO A 254 -6.45 23.24 -2.43
CA PRO A 254 -7.24 22.62 -3.49
C PRO A 254 -7.95 21.36 -2.95
N GLN A 255 -9.00 20.94 -3.64
CA GLN A 255 -9.63 19.64 -3.39
C GLN A 255 -8.58 18.52 -3.49
N GLY A 256 -8.56 17.60 -2.52
CA GLY A 256 -7.55 16.55 -2.41
C GLY A 256 -6.21 17.03 -1.83
N GLY A 257 -6.06 18.34 -1.55
CA GLY A 257 -4.84 18.87 -0.94
C GLY A 257 -4.69 18.41 0.50
N GLN A 258 -3.47 18.04 0.87
CA GLN A 258 -3.12 17.57 2.21
C GLN A 258 -3.26 18.70 3.23
N VAL A 259 -4.01 18.41 4.29
CA VAL A 259 -4.29 19.35 5.38
C VAL A 259 -3.56 18.97 6.66
N ALA A 260 -3.57 17.68 6.97
CA ALA A 260 -2.93 17.14 8.16
C ALA A 260 -2.50 15.69 7.95
N ILE A 261 -1.58 15.21 8.78
CA ILE A 261 -1.23 13.79 8.90
C ILE A 261 -1.33 13.40 10.36
N ILE A 262 -2.02 12.31 10.61
CA ILE A 262 -2.10 11.69 11.93
C ILE A 262 -1.41 10.32 11.89
N SER A 263 -0.66 10.00 12.94
CA SER A 263 0.11 8.76 13.02
C SER A 263 -0.02 8.14 14.40
N ASP A 264 0.01 6.82 14.46
CA ASP A 264 0.18 6.09 15.72
C ASP A 264 1.67 5.95 16.02
N LEU A 265 2.16 6.75 16.96
CA LEU A 265 3.55 6.70 17.41
C LEU A 265 3.77 5.73 18.59
N SER A 266 2.77 4.91 18.93
CA SER A 266 2.90 3.86 19.93
C SER A 266 3.51 2.59 19.35
N HIS A 267 3.32 2.36 18.05
CA HIS A 267 3.77 1.18 17.34
C HIS A 267 4.50 1.58 16.07
N PHE A 268 5.59 0.87 15.77
CA PHE A 268 6.43 1.16 14.61
C PHE A 268 6.67 -0.10 13.76
N LYS A 269 6.87 0.11 12.47
CA LYS A 269 7.38 -0.87 11.52
C LYS A 269 8.60 -0.29 10.81
N VAL A 270 9.33 -1.12 10.10
CA VAL A 270 10.48 -0.65 9.31
C VAL A 270 10.21 -0.94 7.83
N ASP A 271 10.20 0.10 7.03
CA ASP A 271 10.19 -0.02 5.59
C ASP A 271 11.64 -0.09 5.10
N GLY A 272 11.99 -1.19 4.46
CA GLY A 272 13.32 -1.48 3.95
C GLY A 272 13.39 -1.41 2.44
N GLU A 273 14.56 -1.06 1.94
CA GLU A 273 14.88 -1.01 0.53
C GLU A 273 16.12 -1.85 0.26
N ILE A 274 16.05 -2.73 -0.73
CA ILE A 274 17.13 -3.60 -1.13
C ILE A 274 17.33 -3.53 -2.64
N ALA A 275 18.58 -3.68 -3.10
CA ALA A 275 18.85 -3.75 -4.54
C ALA A 275 18.14 -4.95 -5.17
N ASP A 276 17.58 -4.74 -6.36
CA ASP A 276 16.80 -5.73 -7.12
C ASP A 276 17.53 -7.06 -7.31
N THR A 277 18.86 -7.02 -7.46
CA THR A 277 19.72 -8.21 -7.57
C THR A 277 19.61 -9.17 -6.37
N TYR A 278 19.12 -8.68 -5.24
CA TYR A 278 18.92 -9.47 -4.01
C TYR A 278 17.44 -9.70 -3.71
N GLY A 279 16.52 -9.25 -4.57
CA GLY A 279 15.07 -9.34 -4.39
C GLY A 279 14.58 -10.75 -4.10
N ASP A 280 15.10 -11.74 -4.83
CA ASP A 280 14.72 -13.15 -4.66
C ASP A 280 15.12 -13.75 -3.29
N ARG A 281 15.97 -13.05 -2.55
CA ARG A 281 16.43 -13.47 -1.21
C ARG A 281 15.59 -12.90 -0.08
N VAL A 282 14.63 -12.05 -0.39
CA VAL A 282 13.71 -11.44 0.60
C VAL A 282 12.31 -11.95 0.32
N ALA A 283 11.77 -12.72 1.26
CA ALA A 283 10.42 -13.28 1.15
C ALA A 283 9.58 -12.87 2.37
N ALA A 284 8.28 -12.72 2.15
CA ALA A 284 7.32 -12.51 3.23
C ALA A 284 7.37 -13.71 4.22
N GLY A 285 7.31 -13.41 5.52
CA GLY A 285 7.51 -14.39 6.59
C GLY A 285 8.97 -14.64 6.98
N GLY A 286 9.94 -14.10 6.22
CA GLY A 286 11.35 -14.19 6.54
C GLY A 286 11.71 -13.48 7.85
N LYS A 287 12.63 -14.05 8.62
CA LYS A 287 13.17 -13.40 9.81
C LYS A 287 14.06 -12.22 9.41
N ALA A 288 13.94 -11.11 10.12
CA ALA A 288 14.77 -9.94 9.93
C ALA A 288 15.31 -9.43 11.26
N ILE A 289 16.52 -8.88 11.23
CA ILE A 289 17.12 -8.16 12.36
C ILE A 289 17.29 -6.72 11.94
N VAL A 290 16.71 -5.83 12.72
CA VAL A 290 16.82 -4.38 12.54
C VAL A 290 17.83 -3.84 13.53
N LYS A 291 18.88 -3.18 13.03
CA LYS A 291 19.95 -2.63 13.86
C LYS A 291 19.75 -1.14 14.07
N ILE A 292 19.53 -0.74 15.31
CA ILE A 292 19.38 0.66 15.71
C ILE A 292 20.52 1.03 16.66
N GLY A 293 21.54 1.70 16.13
CA GLY A 293 22.76 1.97 16.89
C GLY A 293 23.47 0.66 17.29
N SER A 294 23.53 0.37 18.60
CA SER A 294 24.12 -0.87 19.15
C SER A 294 23.09 -1.99 19.40
N GLU A 295 21.81 -1.69 19.30
CA GLU A 295 20.72 -2.62 19.61
C GLU A 295 20.23 -3.36 18.37
N LYS A 296 19.85 -4.62 18.54
CA LYS A 296 19.31 -5.47 17.49
C LYS A 296 17.88 -5.84 17.86
N LEU A 297 16.92 -5.42 17.07
CA LEU A 297 15.51 -5.76 17.24
C LEU A 297 15.15 -6.86 16.23
N GLU A 298 14.48 -7.89 16.72
CA GLU A 298 13.95 -8.95 15.89
C GLU A 298 12.63 -8.53 15.24
N GLY A 299 12.44 -8.94 13.99
CA GLY A 299 11.22 -8.70 13.24
C GLY A 299 10.97 -9.79 12.20
N ILE A 300 9.85 -9.66 11.52
CA ILE A 300 9.43 -10.55 10.43
C ILE A 300 9.09 -9.67 9.22
N VAL A 301 9.53 -10.07 8.05
CA VAL A 301 9.14 -9.44 6.79
C VAL A 301 7.64 -9.64 6.60
N SER A 302 6.87 -8.58 6.70
CA SER A 302 5.40 -8.63 6.59
C SER A 302 4.93 -8.60 5.13
N SER A 303 5.63 -7.85 4.29
CA SER A 303 5.32 -7.74 2.87
C SER A 303 6.56 -7.40 2.05
N VAL A 304 6.57 -7.84 0.80
CA VAL A 304 7.58 -7.48 -0.20
C VAL A 304 6.85 -6.96 -1.43
N THR A 305 7.23 -5.80 -1.93
CA THR A 305 6.66 -5.23 -3.14
C THR A 305 7.36 -5.87 -4.34
N PRO A 306 6.66 -6.63 -5.21
CA PRO A 306 7.31 -7.35 -6.31
C PRO A 306 7.77 -6.44 -7.45
N LEU A 307 7.46 -5.16 -7.38
CA LEU A 307 7.81 -4.16 -8.39
C LEU A 307 9.15 -3.51 -8.05
N SER A 308 10.14 -3.71 -8.90
CA SER A 308 11.39 -2.96 -8.83
C SER A 308 11.18 -1.54 -9.33
N LYS A 309 11.55 -0.56 -8.50
CA LYS A 309 11.50 0.85 -8.83
C LYS A 309 12.91 1.44 -8.69
N ASN A 310 13.44 1.95 -9.78
CA ASN A 310 14.83 2.47 -9.83
C ASN A 310 15.90 1.44 -9.41
N GLY A 311 15.69 0.15 -9.71
CA GLY A 311 16.63 -0.91 -9.32
C GLY A 311 16.57 -1.31 -7.85
N VAL A 312 15.49 -0.93 -7.15
CA VAL A 312 15.30 -1.21 -5.72
C VAL A 312 13.94 -1.88 -5.51
N ILE A 313 13.90 -2.87 -4.64
CA ILE A 313 12.69 -3.53 -4.15
C ILE A 313 12.42 -3.05 -2.73
N SER A 314 11.18 -2.67 -2.46
CA SER A 314 10.74 -2.25 -1.13
C SER A 314 10.08 -3.42 -0.39
N PHE A 315 10.32 -3.50 0.90
CA PHE A 315 9.70 -4.48 1.78
C PHE A 315 9.42 -3.86 3.15
N SER A 316 8.47 -4.42 3.89
CA SER A 316 8.15 -3.95 5.25
C SER A 316 8.48 -5.05 6.27
N VAL A 317 9.05 -4.64 7.39
CA VAL A 317 9.36 -5.51 8.53
C VAL A 317 8.52 -5.09 9.71
N GLN A 318 7.76 -6.03 10.23
CA GLN A 318 7.06 -5.88 11.49
C GLN A 318 7.99 -6.32 12.63
N LEU A 319 8.22 -5.43 13.59
CA LEU A 319 9.06 -5.69 14.75
C LEU A 319 8.29 -6.51 15.78
N LYS A 320 8.97 -7.39 16.52
CA LYS A 320 8.38 -8.07 17.68
C LYS A 320 8.17 -7.10 18.84
N GLU A 321 9.10 -6.17 19.02
CA GLU A 321 9.05 -5.08 20.00
C GLU A 321 8.83 -3.76 19.26
N ASP A 322 7.60 -3.54 18.78
CA ASP A 322 7.22 -2.40 17.95
C ASP A 322 7.00 -1.09 18.73
N ASN A 323 7.00 -1.17 20.09
CA ASN A 323 6.83 -0.04 21.00
C ASN A 323 8.14 0.38 21.71
N ASN A 324 9.31 -0.04 21.23
CA ASN A 324 10.58 0.29 21.84
C ASN A 324 10.81 1.82 21.86
N LYS A 325 11.18 2.38 23.01
CA LYS A 325 11.36 3.83 23.23
C LYS A 325 12.42 4.49 22.35
N ARG A 326 13.31 3.71 21.74
CA ARG A 326 14.33 4.19 20.82
C ARG A 326 13.83 4.36 19.39
N LEU A 327 12.67 3.76 19.07
CA LEU A 327 12.04 3.91 17.77
C LEU A 327 11.49 5.33 17.64
N ARG A 328 11.79 5.96 16.52
CA ARG A 328 11.27 7.26 16.15
C ARG A 328 10.97 7.26 14.65
N SER A 329 9.85 7.84 14.28
CA SER A 329 9.50 8.01 12.86
C SER A 329 10.62 8.72 12.11
N GLY A 330 10.99 8.21 10.94
CA GLY A 330 12.05 8.76 10.09
C GLY A 330 13.47 8.29 10.42
N LEU A 331 13.68 7.50 11.48
CA LEU A 331 14.99 6.97 11.84
C LEU A 331 15.50 6.00 10.76
N LYS A 332 16.69 6.25 10.24
CA LYS A 332 17.38 5.33 9.33
C LYS A 332 18.02 4.20 10.11
N THR A 333 17.94 2.99 9.58
CA THR A 333 18.41 1.77 10.23
C THR A 333 18.91 0.78 9.19
N ASP A 334 19.79 -0.13 9.61
CA ASP A 334 20.23 -1.25 8.78
C ASP A 334 19.32 -2.46 9.09
N VAL A 335 18.82 -3.09 8.04
CA VAL A 335 17.96 -4.28 8.13
C VAL A 335 18.73 -5.46 7.55
N TYR A 336 18.84 -6.53 8.33
CA TYR A 336 19.44 -7.79 7.91
C TYR A 336 18.33 -8.83 7.77
N VAL A 337 18.01 -9.18 6.52
CA VAL A 337 17.00 -10.20 6.23
C VAL A 337 17.69 -11.55 6.15
N MET A 338 17.25 -12.51 6.97
CA MET A 338 17.77 -13.87 6.99
C MET A 338 17.26 -14.63 5.79
N ASN A 339 18.18 -15.06 4.93
CA ASN A 339 17.87 -15.83 3.72
C ASN A 339 18.02 -17.34 3.93
N ALA A 340 19.04 -17.75 4.65
CA ALA A 340 19.30 -19.15 4.94
C ALA A 340 19.97 -19.30 6.30
N VAL A 341 19.60 -20.37 7.00
CA VAL A 341 20.26 -20.81 8.21
C VAL A 341 20.92 -22.15 7.87
N LYS A 342 22.25 -22.21 7.98
CA LYS A 342 23.01 -23.46 7.82
C LYS A 342 23.42 -23.92 9.22
N GLU A 343 22.83 -25.00 9.65
CA GLU A 343 23.14 -25.63 10.94
C GLU A 343 24.24 -26.67 10.80
N ASP A 344 24.98 -26.93 11.87
CA ASP A 344 26.00 -27.96 11.98
C ASP A 344 27.14 -27.85 10.92
N VAL A 345 27.49 -26.62 10.54
CA VAL A 345 28.61 -26.35 9.65
C VAL A 345 29.91 -26.08 10.44
N LEU A 346 31.02 -26.51 9.89
CA LEU A 346 32.35 -26.15 10.42
C LEU A 346 32.59 -24.67 10.13
N ARG A 347 32.87 -23.89 11.16
CA ARG A 347 33.14 -22.45 11.04
C ARG A 347 34.46 -22.09 11.71
N ILE A 348 35.11 -21.09 11.15
CA ILE A 348 36.34 -20.48 11.70
C ILE A 348 36.12 -18.97 11.82
N ALA A 349 36.79 -18.35 12.79
CA ALA A 349 36.68 -16.89 12.93
C ALA A 349 37.25 -16.18 11.68
N ASN A 350 36.64 -15.10 11.27
CA ASN A 350 37.11 -14.32 10.13
C ASN A 350 38.45 -13.63 10.49
N ALA A 351 39.49 -13.86 9.66
CA ALA A 351 40.80 -13.32 9.85
C ALA A 351 41.49 -13.04 8.51
N SER A 352 42.75 -12.66 8.56
CA SER A 352 43.54 -12.24 7.37
C SER A 352 43.72 -13.30 6.26
N TYR A 353 43.37 -14.56 6.54
CA TYR A 353 43.37 -15.63 5.54
C TYR A 353 42.14 -15.61 4.61
N TYR A 354 41.11 -14.82 4.94
CA TYR A 354 39.88 -14.68 4.14
C TYR A 354 39.99 -13.47 3.22
N VAL A 355 40.11 -13.71 1.91
CA VAL A 355 40.25 -12.66 0.89
C VAL A 355 39.00 -12.53 0.01
N GLY A 356 37.89 -13.20 0.36
CA GLY A 356 36.65 -13.17 -0.40
C GLY A 356 36.10 -14.56 -0.73
N ARG A 357 35.21 -14.65 -1.73
CA ARG A 357 34.64 -15.94 -2.15
C ARG A 357 35.69 -16.81 -2.85
N GLY A 358 35.85 -18.06 -2.43
CA GLY A 358 36.74 -18.99 -3.05
C GLY A 358 37.09 -20.19 -2.16
N GLU A 359 37.91 -21.10 -2.72
CA GLU A 359 38.50 -22.19 -1.97
C GLU A 359 39.86 -21.74 -1.44
N TYR A 360 40.13 -21.98 -0.17
CA TYR A 360 41.35 -21.61 0.51
C TYR A 360 41.99 -22.84 1.14
N ASP A 361 43.29 -23.01 0.94
CA ASP A 361 44.08 -24.04 1.62
C ASP A 361 44.46 -23.53 3.01
N LEU A 362 44.00 -24.20 4.06
CA LEU A 362 44.33 -23.90 5.45
C LEU A 362 45.17 -25.01 6.07
N PHE A 363 46.17 -24.61 6.85
CA PHE A 363 47.00 -25.56 7.58
C PHE A 363 46.32 -25.94 8.91
N VAL A 364 46.20 -27.23 9.17
CA VAL A 364 45.64 -27.73 10.44
C VAL A 364 46.77 -28.08 11.38
N MET A 365 46.81 -27.49 12.54
CA MET A 365 47.76 -27.83 13.61
C MET A 365 47.18 -28.94 14.50
N LEU A 366 47.65 -30.15 14.32
CA LEU A 366 47.17 -31.32 15.09
C LEU A 366 47.88 -31.48 16.47
N SER A 367 49.10 -30.98 16.59
CA SER A 367 49.84 -30.89 17.87
C SER A 367 50.95 -29.85 17.77
N LEU A 368 51.56 -29.48 18.89
CA LEU A 368 52.69 -28.54 18.95
C LEU A 368 53.94 -28.99 18.17
N ILE A 369 53.96 -30.23 17.67
CA ILE A 369 55.14 -30.87 17.06
C ILE A 369 54.96 -31.28 15.61
N HIS A 370 53.71 -31.39 15.09
CA HIS A 370 53.42 -31.77 13.71
C HIS A 370 52.48 -30.77 13.01
N ILE A 371 52.96 -30.11 11.98
CA ILE A 371 52.15 -29.44 11.00
C ILE A 371 51.85 -30.42 9.88
N SER A 372 50.64 -30.89 9.73
CA SER A 372 50.25 -31.77 8.62
C SER A 372 50.00 -30.98 7.34
N GLU A 373 50.01 -31.67 6.22
CA GLU A 373 49.75 -31.11 4.88
C GLU A 373 48.45 -30.31 4.84
N PRO A 374 48.36 -29.28 3.95
CA PRO A 374 47.19 -28.44 3.86
C PRO A 374 45.93 -29.24 3.49
N THR A 375 44.93 -29.14 4.34
CA THR A 375 43.63 -29.75 4.09
C THR A 375 42.73 -28.73 3.40
N ARG A 376 42.18 -29.05 2.23
CA ARG A 376 41.21 -28.23 1.52
C ARG A 376 39.92 -28.21 2.30
N LEU A 377 39.62 -27.10 2.92
CA LEU A 377 38.32 -26.82 3.50
C LEU A 377 37.54 -25.93 2.50
N ALA A 378 36.52 -26.51 1.88
CA ALA A 378 35.62 -25.74 1.03
C ALA A 378 34.81 -24.79 1.94
N LEU A 379 35.11 -23.51 1.88
CA LEU A 379 34.29 -22.45 2.47
C LEU A 379 33.19 -22.08 1.50
N ILE A 380 31.99 -22.56 1.75
CA ILE A 380 30.78 -22.08 1.06
C ILE A 380 30.32 -20.81 1.78
N SER A 381 30.47 -19.67 1.12
CA SER A 381 29.91 -18.39 1.56
C SER A 381 28.44 -18.25 1.20
#